data_b35eb12004de1c48c6dd65b54e456ba4
#
_entry.id   b35eb12004de1c48c6dd65b54e456ba4
#
_cell.length_a   1.000
_cell.length_b   1.000
_cell.length_c   1.000
_cell.angle_alpha   90.00
_cell.angle_beta   90.00
_cell.angle_gamma   90.00
#
_symmetry.space_group_name_H-M   'P 1'
#
loop_
_entity.id
_entity.type
_entity.pdbx_description
1 polymer ?
#
loop_
_entity_poly.entity_id
_entity_poly.type
_entity_poly.pdbx_seq_one_letter_code
_entity_poly.pdbx_strand_id
1 'polypeptide(L)'
;KAGNTASQRGAFFDSVIDRVTDALLLGGVAWYLASNDSAHMSILPFAVMAVSATISYERAKAESLGLQAKGGLMERAERIILLCLGLLFDNLLVPILWIMLVLTSITAVQRFIKVWKQAAVAPATEVKIEERLARRETKHAVRQERRHSNRRPSSR
;
A
#
# COMPACT_ATOMS: atom_id res chain seq x y z
N LYS A 1 7.78 29.70 7.81
CA LYS A 1 7.12 28.71 6.92
C LYS A 1 8.22 27.78 6.42
N ALA A 2 8.51 26.70 7.16
CA ALA A 2 9.39 25.65 6.69
C ALA A 2 8.63 24.89 5.57
N GLY A 3 9.15 24.96 4.37
CA GLY A 3 8.52 24.34 3.20
C GLY A 3 8.46 22.83 3.34
N ASN A 4 7.28 22.29 3.04
CA ASN A 4 6.98 20.87 3.02
C ASN A 4 7.63 20.22 1.77
N THR A 5 8.96 20.21 1.73
CA THR A 5 9.75 19.50 0.70
C THR A 5 10.27 18.20 1.28
N ALA A 6 9.35 17.27 1.52
CA ALA A 6 9.74 15.87 1.69
C ALA A 6 10.41 15.44 0.38
N SER A 7 11.75 15.37 0.36
CA SER A 7 12.46 14.97 -0.84
C SER A 7 12.14 13.51 -1.15
N GLN A 8 12.00 13.15 -2.43
CA GLN A 8 11.79 11.76 -2.85
C GLN A 8 12.89 10.84 -2.29
N ARG A 9 14.12 11.35 -2.16
CA ARG A 9 15.24 10.64 -1.53
C ARG A 9 15.00 10.37 -0.05
N GLY A 10 14.44 11.34 0.70
CA GLY A 10 14.11 11.18 2.12
C GLY A 10 13.03 10.12 2.32
N ALA A 11 11.95 10.17 1.53
CA ALA A 11 10.87 9.18 1.60
C ALA A 11 11.35 7.75 1.24
N PHE A 12 12.24 7.63 0.24
CA PHE A 12 12.86 6.35 -0.10
C PHE A 12 13.72 5.82 1.05
N PHE A 13 14.62 6.67 1.58
CA PHE A 13 15.51 6.30 2.67
C PHE A 13 14.73 5.86 3.91
N ASP A 14 13.72 6.63 4.31
CA ASP A 14 12.82 6.32 5.43
C ASP A 14 12.18 4.92 5.24
N SER A 15 11.63 4.67 4.06
CA SER A 15 11.03 3.38 3.73
C SER A 15 12.00 2.21 3.83
N VAL A 16 13.25 2.38 3.43
CA VAL A 16 14.28 1.32 3.51
C VAL A 16 14.72 1.09 4.96
N ILE A 17 15.03 2.16 5.68
CA ILE A 17 15.47 2.07 7.09
C ILE A 17 14.39 1.45 7.95
N ASP A 18 13.13 1.75 7.69
CA ASP A 18 11.99 1.12 8.37
C ASP A 18 12.03 -0.42 8.26
N ARG A 19 12.34 -0.97 7.09
CA ARG A 19 12.43 -2.45 6.88
C ARG A 19 13.63 -3.05 7.57
N VAL A 20 14.76 -2.36 7.50
CA VAL A 20 15.98 -2.80 8.19
C VAL A 20 15.74 -2.82 9.69
N THR A 21 15.13 -1.78 10.25
CA THR A 21 14.82 -1.69 11.68
C THR A 21 13.84 -2.80 12.12
N ASP A 22 12.76 -3.01 11.38
CA ASP A 22 11.79 -4.07 11.67
C ASP A 22 12.47 -5.45 11.62
N ALA A 23 13.35 -5.70 10.64
CA ALA A 23 14.08 -6.95 10.52
C ALA A 23 15.07 -7.18 11.67
N LEU A 24 15.79 -6.13 12.09
CA LEU A 24 16.74 -6.21 13.21
C LEU A 24 16.00 -6.44 14.53
N LEU A 25 14.91 -5.75 14.78
CA LEU A 25 14.11 -5.92 16.01
C LEU A 25 13.51 -7.32 16.09
N LEU A 26 12.79 -7.76 15.06
CA LEU A 26 12.15 -9.07 15.06
C LEU A 26 13.18 -10.21 14.95
N GLY A 27 14.31 -9.99 14.25
CA GLY A 27 15.43 -10.91 14.23
C GLY A 27 16.08 -11.07 15.61
N GLY A 28 16.27 -9.98 16.35
CA GLY A 28 16.75 -10.01 17.74
C GLY A 28 15.81 -10.76 18.68
N VAL A 29 14.50 -10.56 18.54
CA VAL A 29 13.47 -11.30 19.30
C VAL A 29 13.51 -12.80 18.95
N ALA A 30 13.67 -13.13 17.66
CA ALA A 30 13.80 -14.52 17.23
C ALA A 30 15.04 -15.19 17.84
N TRP A 31 16.16 -14.48 17.85
CA TRP A 31 17.40 -14.95 18.50
C TRP A 31 17.20 -15.17 20.00
N TYR A 32 16.57 -14.20 20.68
CA TYR A 32 16.28 -14.28 22.10
C TYR A 32 15.43 -15.53 22.43
N LEU A 33 14.33 -15.75 21.70
CA LEU A 33 13.47 -16.92 21.89
C LEU A 33 14.16 -18.23 21.57
N ALA A 34 14.99 -18.27 20.52
CA ALA A 34 15.75 -19.46 20.17
C ALA A 34 16.79 -19.83 21.24
N SER A 35 17.32 -18.83 21.98
CA SER A 35 18.36 -19.04 23.00
C SER A 35 17.81 -19.37 24.38
N ASN A 36 16.60 -18.89 24.72
CA ASN A 36 16.05 -19.00 26.08
C ASN A 36 14.79 -19.86 26.17
N ASP A 37 14.16 -20.13 25.04
CA ASP A 37 12.92 -20.89 24.95
C ASP A 37 13.06 -22.07 23.96
N SER A 38 11.96 -22.74 23.65
CA SER A 38 11.98 -23.76 22.62
C SER A 38 12.23 -23.14 21.24
N ALA A 39 13.10 -23.73 20.44
CA ALA A 39 13.46 -23.27 19.09
C ALA A 39 12.23 -23.03 18.17
N HIS A 40 11.11 -23.68 18.44
CA HIS A 40 9.86 -23.54 17.71
C HIS A 40 9.23 -22.14 17.87
N MET A 41 9.43 -21.45 19.00
CA MET A 41 8.85 -20.14 19.24
C MET A 41 9.55 -19.03 18.43
N SER A 42 10.80 -19.27 18.02
CA SER A 42 11.54 -18.31 17.16
C SER A 42 10.91 -18.11 15.78
N ILE A 43 10.05 -19.04 15.34
CA ILE A 43 9.35 -18.91 14.06
C ILE A 43 8.30 -17.76 14.07
N LEU A 44 7.75 -17.41 15.24
CA LEU A 44 6.73 -16.38 15.36
C LEU A 44 7.23 -14.98 14.92
N PRO A 45 8.36 -14.46 15.43
CA PRO A 45 8.89 -13.18 14.97
C PRO A 45 9.19 -13.18 13.47
N PHE A 46 9.70 -14.29 12.92
CA PHE A 46 9.93 -14.42 11.47
C PHE A 46 8.62 -14.38 10.68
N ALA A 47 7.57 -15.01 11.16
CA ALA A 47 6.25 -14.96 10.54
C ALA A 47 5.68 -13.53 10.56
N VAL A 48 5.76 -12.83 11.71
CA VAL A 48 5.36 -11.43 11.83
C VAL A 48 6.17 -10.54 10.88
N MET A 49 7.47 -10.77 10.76
CA MET A 49 8.35 -10.04 9.85
C MET A 49 7.95 -10.26 8.39
N ALA A 50 7.72 -11.51 7.99
CA ALA A 50 7.32 -11.85 6.62
C ALA A 50 6.00 -11.19 6.22
N VAL A 51 4.98 -11.26 7.08
CA VAL A 51 3.69 -10.61 6.84
C VAL A 51 3.84 -9.09 6.81
N SER A 52 4.65 -8.51 7.69
CA SER A 52 4.93 -7.06 7.72
C SER A 52 5.63 -6.58 6.46
N ALA A 53 6.58 -7.37 5.94
CA ALA A 53 7.24 -7.09 4.67
C ALA A 53 6.25 -7.16 3.50
N THR A 54 5.35 -8.15 3.50
CA THR A 54 4.28 -8.29 2.51
C THR A 54 3.36 -7.07 2.49
N ILE A 55 2.89 -6.60 3.64
CA ILE A 55 2.06 -5.38 3.77
C ILE A 55 2.78 -4.16 3.16
N SER A 56 4.07 -4.06 3.40
CA SER A 56 4.89 -2.96 2.89
C SER A 56 5.08 -3.05 1.38
N TYR A 57 5.28 -4.25 0.86
CA TYR A 57 5.38 -4.52 -0.57
C TYR A 57 4.04 -4.23 -1.29
N GLU A 58 2.92 -4.69 -0.74
CA GLU A 58 1.58 -4.41 -1.28
C GLU A 58 1.34 -2.91 -1.41
N ARG A 59 1.74 -2.13 -0.41
CA ARG A 59 1.65 -0.67 -0.45
C ARG A 59 2.51 -0.07 -1.57
N ALA A 60 3.79 -0.43 -1.62
CA ALA A 60 4.71 0.07 -2.63
C ALA A 60 4.25 -0.30 -4.04
N LYS A 61 3.75 -1.54 -4.21
CA LYS A 61 3.24 -2.01 -5.49
C LYS A 61 1.94 -1.29 -5.89
N ALA A 62 1.02 -1.09 -4.97
CA ALA A 62 -0.21 -0.33 -5.25
C ALA A 62 0.12 1.12 -5.65
N GLU A 63 1.00 1.80 -4.90
CA GLU A 63 1.44 3.17 -5.21
C GLU A 63 2.12 3.25 -6.59
N SER A 64 2.92 2.25 -6.98
CA SER A 64 3.53 2.18 -8.31
C SER A 64 2.53 2.01 -9.46
N LEU A 65 1.34 1.48 -9.18
CA LEU A 65 0.23 1.33 -10.12
C LEU A 65 -0.77 2.49 -10.05
N GLY A 66 -0.47 3.55 -9.28
CA GLY A 66 -1.37 4.68 -9.07
C GLY A 66 -2.59 4.38 -8.18
N LEU A 67 -2.57 3.24 -7.46
CA LEU A 67 -3.64 2.80 -6.59
C LEU A 67 -3.36 3.20 -5.14
N GLN A 68 -4.42 3.31 -4.32
CA GLN A 68 -4.29 3.70 -2.91
C GLN A 68 -4.37 2.48 -2.00
N ALA A 69 -3.28 2.19 -1.28
CA ALA A 69 -3.19 1.13 -0.27
C ALA A 69 -3.07 1.66 1.16
N LYS A 70 -3.57 2.88 1.42
CA LYS A 70 -3.54 3.47 2.77
C LYS A 70 -4.60 2.86 3.68
N GLY A 71 -4.26 2.72 4.98
CA GLY A 71 -5.12 2.17 6.02
C GLY A 71 -4.93 0.67 6.21
N GLY A 72 -5.34 0.20 7.36
CA GLY A 72 -5.27 -1.19 7.85
C GLY A 72 -5.49 -1.18 9.35
N LEU A 73 -5.78 -2.35 9.93
CA LEU A 73 -6.05 -2.47 11.36
C LEU A 73 -4.78 -2.27 12.19
N MET A 74 -3.59 -2.54 11.61
CA MET A 74 -2.32 -2.48 12.30
C MET A 74 -1.26 -1.84 11.42
N GLU A 75 -0.94 -0.60 11.71
CA GLU A 75 0.17 0.12 11.08
C GLU A 75 1.49 -0.15 11.83
N ARG A 76 2.59 0.43 11.35
CA ARG A 76 3.92 0.19 11.92
C ARG A 76 4.04 0.65 13.37
N ALA A 77 3.43 1.79 13.71
CA ALA A 77 3.51 2.35 15.06
C ALA A 77 2.88 1.42 16.11
N GLU A 78 1.70 0.87 15.81
CA GLU A 78 1.01 -0.06 16.71
C GLU A 78 1.82 -1.35 16.90
N ARG A 79 2.47 -1.87 15.84
CA ARG A 79 3.34 -3.04 15.95
C ARG A 79 4.53 -2.80 16.87
N ILE A 80 5.19 -1.64 16.72
CA ILE A 80 6.34 -1.29 17.57
C ILE A 80 5.90 -1.15 19.03
N ILE A 81 4.78 -0.49 19.29
CA ILE A 81 4.23 -0.32 20.64
C ILE A 81 3.93 -1.69 21.27
N LEU A 82 3.24 -2.57 20.56
CA LEU A 82 2.93 -3.92 21.04
C LEU A 82 4.21 -4.75 21.28
N LEU A 83 5.18 -4.65 20.39
CA LEU A 83 6.46 -5.34 20.56
C LEU A 83 7.22 -4.84 21.79
N CYS A 84 7.24 -3.51 22.02
CA CYS A 84 7.84 -2.92 23.22
C CYS A 84 7.14 -3.40 24.50
N LEU A 85 5.81 -3.49 24.50
CA LEU A 85 5.06 -4.05 25.63
C LEU A 85 5.39 -5.52 25.86
N GLY A 86 5.54 -6.31 24.79
CA GLY A 86 5.96 -7.71 24.89
C GLY A 86 7.37 -7.87 25.46
N LEU A 87 8.28 -6.99 25.06
CA LEU A 87 9.67 -7.01 25.57
C LEU A 87 9.78 -6.51 27.01
N LEU A 88 8.85 -5.69 27.48
CA LEU A 88 8.83 -5.21 28.86
C LEU A 88 8.41 -6.30 29.85
N PHE A 89 7.60 -7.25 29.41
CA PHE A 89 7.07 -8.34 30.24
C PHE A 89 7.34 -9.69 29.55
N ASP A 90 8.36 -10.43 29.99
CA ASP A 90 8.78 -11.69 29.37
C ASP A 90 7.64 -12.69 29.13
N ASN A 91 6.74 -12.82 30.11
CA ASN A 91 5.59 -13.73 30.02
C ASN A 91 4.54 -13.31 28.96
N LEU A 92 4.57 -12.04 28.49
CA LEU A 92 3.64 -11.50 27.50
C LEU A 92 4.21 -11.49 26.09
N LEU A 93 5.51 -11.75 25.92
CA LEU A 93 6.17 -11.67 24.63
C LEU A 93 5.54 -12.63 23.59
N VAL A 94 5.42 -13.90 23.95
CA VAL A 94 4.85 -14.93 23.05
C VAL A 94 3.37 -14.67 22.75
N PRO A 95 2.49 -14.44 23.73
CA PRO A 95 1.10 -14.05 23.45
C PRO A 95 0.97 -12.81 22.57
N ILE A 96 1.79 -11.79 22.80
CA ILE A 96 1.76 -10.57 22.00
C ILE A 96 2.20 -10.85 20.56
N LEU A 97 3.23 -11.67 20.33
CA LEU A 97 3.63 -12.06 18.99
C LEU A 97 2.52 -12.80 18.23
N TRP A 98 1.74 -13.64 18.91
CA TRP A 98 0.56 -14.27 18.31
C TRP A 98 -0.51 -13.24 17.93
N ILE A 99 -0.83 -12.31 18.82
CA ILE A 99 -1.76 -11.23 18.55
C ILE A 99 -1.27 -10.39 17.36
N MET A 100 0.02 -10.03 17.35
CA MET A 100 0.62 -9.30 16.24
C MET A 100 0.51 -10.07 14.93
N LEU A 101 0.80 -11.37 14.92
CA LEU A 101 0.70 -12.19 13.72
C LEU A 101 -0.73 -12.23 13.16
N VAL A 102 -1.72 -12.39 14.00
CA VAL A 102 -3.14 -12.39 13.60
C VAL A 102 -3.55 -11.03 13.04
N LEU A 103 -3.27 -9.94 13.77
CA LEU A 103 -3.66 -8.59 13.35
C LEU A 103 -2.95 -8.13 12.07
N THR A 104 -1.66 -8.45 11.93
CA THR A 104 -0.91 -8.14 10.69
C THR A 104 -1.42 -8.96 9.52
N SER A 105 -1.74 -10.25 9.73
CA SER A 105 -2.31 -11.09 8.67
C SER A 105 -3.67 -10.57 8.20
N ILE A 106 -4.55 -10.17 9.12
CA ILE A 106 -5.83 -9.54 8.78
C ILE A 106 -5.58 -8.26 7.98
N THR A 107 -4.62 -7.44 8.39
CA THR A 107 -4.27 -6.20 7.68
C THR A 107 -3.77 -6.47 6.26
N ALA A 108 -2.93 -7.48 6.07
CA ALA A 108 -2.44 -7.89 4.75
C ALA A 108 -3.62 -8.28 3.84
N VAL A 109 -4.49 -9.16 4.32
CA VAL A 109 -5.67 -9.62 3.55
C VAL A 109 -6.60 -8.45 3.21
N GLN A 110 -6.91 -7.58 4.17
CA GLN A 110 -7.75 -6.40 3.93
C GLN A 110 -7.15 -5.48 2.87
N ARG A 111 -5.83 -5.25 2.93
CA ARG A 111 -5.11 -4.41 1.97
C ARG A 111 -5.10 -5.04 0.59
N PHE A 112 -4.79 -6.34 0.51
CA PHE A 112 -4.84 -7.09 -0.74
C PHE A 112 -6.22 -6.98 -1.42
N ILE A 113 -7.31 -7.26 -0.69
CA ILE A 113 -8.68 -7.18 -1.23
C ILE A 113 -9.01 -5.76 -1.69
N LYS A 114 -8.59 -4.74 -0.93
CA LYS A 114 -8.81 -3.34 -1.28
C LYS A 114 -8.12 -2.96 -2.60
N VAL A 115 -6.85 -3.31 -2.74
CA VAL A 115 -6.06 -3.02 -3.96
C VAL A 115 -6.60 -3.82 -5.14
N TRP A 116 -6.94 -5.10 -4.94
CA TRP A 116 -7.53 -5.96 -5.96
C TRP A 116 -8.82 -5.37 -6.55
N LYS A 117 -9.73 -4.91 -5.68
CA LYS A 117 -10.97 -4.26 -6.11
C LYS A 117 -10.72 -2.97 -6.88
N GLN A 118 -9.75 -2.15 -6.46
CA GLN A 118 -9.39 -0.93 -7.18
C GLN A 118 -8.81 -1.25 -8.56
N ALA A 119 -7.92 -2.23 -8.66
CA ALA A 119 -7.31 -2.64 -9.92
C ALA A 119 -8.34 -3.19 -10.93
N ALA A 120 -9.40 -3.85 -10.46
CA ALA A 120 -10.47 -4.33 -11.32
C ALA A 120 -11.34 -3.20 -11.92
N VAL A 121 -11.45 -2.07 -11.22
CA VAL A 121 -12.31 -0.93 -11.63
C VAL A 121 -11.54 0.08 -12.49
N ALA A 122 -10.24 0.26 -12.27
CA ALA A 122 -9.41 1.24 -12.98
C ALA A 122 -9.46 1.08 -14.53
N PRO A 123 -9.26 -0.12 -15.12
CA PRO A 123 -9.34 -0.29 -16.57
C PRO A 123 -10.72 0.04 -17.15
N ALA A 124 -11.78 -0.35 -16.46
CA ALA A 124 -13.16 -0.07 -16.91
C ALA A 124 -13.49 1.44 -16.89
N THR A 125 -12.86 2.19 -16.00
CA THR A 125 -13.03 3.64 -15.91
C THR A 125 -12.27 4.37 -17.02
N GLU A 126 -11.05 3.93 -17.34
CA GLU A 126 -10.24 4.47 -18.45
C GLU A 126 -10.94 4.28 -19.79
N VAL A 127 -11.42 3.08 -20.08
CA VAL A 127 -12.18 2.79 -21.30
C VAL A 127 -13.42 3.70 -21.43
N LYS A 128 -14.16 3.91 -20.34
CA LYS A 128 -15.31 4.82 -20.34
C LYS A 128 -14.93 6.28 -20.56
N ILE A 129 -13.78 6.71 -20.07
CA ILE A 129 -13.27 8.07 -20.28
C ILE A 129 -12.86 8.26 -21.75
N GLU A 130 -12.13 7.30 -22.32
CA GLU A 130 -11.73 7.31 -23.73
C GLU A 130 -12.97 7.33 -24.66
N GLU A 131 -13.96 6.48 -24.42
CA GLU A 131 -15.21 6.50 -25.17
C GLU A 131 -15.94 7.84 -25.09
N ARG A 132 -15.95 8.48 -23.90
CA ARG A 132 -16.57 9.81 -23.73
C ARG A 132 -15.79 10.89 -24.47
N LEU A 133 -14.47 10.84 -24.48
CA LEU A 133 -13.63 11.78 -25.22
C LEU A 133 -13.83 11.61 -26.73
N ALA A 134 -13.78 10.38 -27.25
CA ALA A 134 -14.02 10.07 -28.65
C ALA A 134 -15.42 10.55 -29.12
N ARG A 135 -16.45 10.35 -28.30
CA ARG A 135 -17.82 10.86 -28.59
C ARG A 135 -17.89 12.40 -28.59
N ARG A 136 -17.07 13.07 -27.76
CA ARG A 136 -17.02 14.56 -27.78
C ARG A 136 -16.30 15.07 -29.03
N GLU A 137 -15.20 14.46 -29.42
CA GLU A 137 -14.46 14.82 -30.63
C GLU A 137 -15.30 14.67 -31.89
N THR A 138 -16.00 13.55 -32.05
CA THR A 138 -16.91 13.33 -33.18
C THR A 138 -18.04 14.35 -33.23
N LYS A 139 -18.63 14.71 -32.08
CA LYS A 139 -19.65 15.77 -32.02
C LYS A 139 -19.10 17.15 -32.40
N HIS A 140 -17.88 17.46 -31.99
CA HIS A 140 -17.22 18.71 -32.36
C HIS A 140 -16.90 18.78 -33.86
N ALA A 141 -16.39 17.68 -34.44
CA ALA A 141 -16.12 17.58 -35.88
C ALA A 141 -17.40 17.80 -36.71
N VAL A 142 -18.48 17.08 -36.39
CA VAL A 142 -19.77 17.22 -37.08
C VAL A 142 -20.34 18.67 -36.96
N ARG A 143 -20.13 19.30 -35.80
CA ARG A 143 -20.60 20.71 -35.59
C ARG A 143 -19.75 21.70 -36.40
N GLN A 144 -18.48 21.45 -36.57
CA GLN A 144 -17.60 22.27 -37.43
C GLN A 144 -17.96 22.13 -38.92
N GLU A 145 -18.18 20.90 -39.40
CA GLU A 145 -18.61 20.65 -40.77
C GLU A 145 -19.94 21.36 -41.09
N ARG A 146 -20.92 21.26 -40.21
CA ARG A 146 -22.22 21.99 -40.37
C ARG A 146 -22.05 23.50 -40.41
N ARG A 147 -21.08 24.06 -39.65
CA ARG A 147 -20.77 25.49 -39.68
C ARG A 147 -20.07 25.91 -40.98
N HIS A 148 -19.20 25.08 -41.53
CA HIS A 148 -18.53 25.29 -42.80
C HIS A 148 -19.51 25.18 -44.00
N SER A 149 -20.36 24.17 -43.98
CA SER A 149 -21.39 23.98 -44.98
C SER A 149 -22.38 25.17 -45.07
N ASN A 150 -22.77 25.72 -43.92
CA ASN A 150 -23.70 26.84 -43.85
C ASN A 150 -23.07 28.22 -44.20
N ARG A 151 -21.72 28.28 -44.34
CA ARG A 151 -20.98 29.48 -44.72
C ARG A 151 -20.62 29.54 -46.22
N ARG A 152 -20.96 28.52 -47.01
CA ARG A 152 -20.77 28.60 -48.48
C ARG A 152 -21.90 29.45 -49.04
N PRO A 153 -21.61 30.64 -49.57
CA PRO A 153 -22.63 31.46 -50.25
C PRO A 153 -23.08 30.71 -51.50
N SER A 154 -24.38 30.63 -51.70
CA SER A 154 -24.99 30.21 -52.96
C SER A 154 -24.53 31.17 -54.06
N SER A 155 -23.52 30.73 -54.85
CA SER A 155 -23.18 31.40 -56.10
C SER A 155 -24.30 31.09 -57.08
N ARG A 156 -25.14 32.05 -57.29
CA ARG A 156 -25.93 32.21 -58.50
C ARG A 156 -25.34 33.31 -59.32
#